data_186a0a66d6a9fd82fb0f91fc0fbf290c
#
_entry.id   186a0a66d6a9fd82fb0f91fc0fbf290c
#
_cell.length_a   1.000
_cell.length_b   1.000
_cell.length_c   1.000
_cell.angle_alpha   90.00
_cell.angle_beta   90.00
_cell.angle_gamma   90.00
#
_symmetry.space_group_name_H-M   'P 1'
#
loop_
_entity.id
_entity.type
_entity.pdbx_description
1 polymer ?
#
loop_
_entity_poly.entity_id
_entity_poly.type
_entity_poly.pdbx_seq_one_letter_code
_entity_poly.pdbx_strand_id
1 'polypeptide(L)'
;EGVLKPQVYFMALIFIVPIYLILYASFHLYVPKRIQGRRSELANICKANVIGLMLFTFVLFGLRRFVSHLSYFSTKMILAFFAANIILLEAERISIRIFLRSLRTNGYNQKHVLLIGYSRAAEGFIDRVSVNPEWGYHVQGILDDHRPAGFAYKKVQVLGPTNHLEDFLASNTLDEIAITLSIKEYSNLEQIVAACEKSGVHTKFIPDYNNIIPTIPYMEDLQGLPVIHIRHVPVSYTHLRAHET
;
A
#
# COMPACT_ATOMS: atom_id res chain seq x y z
N GLU A 1 14.84 36.20 -28.73
CA GLU A 1 14.31 34.99 -28.09
C GLU A 1 13.00 34.63 -28.79
N GLY A 2 13.05 33.59 -29.64
CA GLY A 2 11.88 33.17 -30.42
C GLY A 2 10.87 32.48 -29.50
N VAL A 3 9.68 33.06 -29.36
CA VAL A 3 8.56 32.38 -28.67
C VAL A 3 8.05 31.30 -29.62
N LEU A 4 8.09 30.04 -29.16
CA LEU A 4 7.52 28.90 -29.88
C LEU A 4 6.02 29.12 -30.07
N LYS A 5 5.51 28.77 -31.28
CA LYS A 5 4.07 28.80 -31.53
C LYS A 5 3.34 27.86 -30.57
N PRO A 6 2.15 28.22 -30.03
CA PRO A 6 1.39 27.36 -29.10
C PRO A 6 1.17 25.93 -29.61
N GLN A 7 1.05 25.76 -30.92
CA GLN A 7 0.88 24.45 -31.57
C GLN A 7 2.01 23.46 -31.26
N VAL A 8 3.26 23.95 -31.14
CA VAL A 8 4.42 23.10 -30.84
C VAL A 8 4.35 22.56 -29.40
N TYR A 9 3.86 23.38 -28.45
CA TYR A 9 3.65 22.94 -27.08
C TYR A 9 2.54 21.89 -26.98
N PHE A 10 1.42 22.09 -27.71
CA PHE A 10 0.34 21.09 -27.76
C PHE A 10 0.81 19.75 -28.35
N MET A 11 1.59 19.78 -29.43
CA MET A 11 2.17 18.56 -29.97
C MET A 11 3.10 17.87 -28.98
N ALA A 12 3.94 18.62 -28.28
CA ALA A 12 4.81 18.04 -27.23
C ALA A 12 3.99 17.38 -26.12
N LEU A 13 2.87 17.98 -25.69
CA LEU A 13 1.98 17.40 -24.67
C LEU A 13 1.38 16.05 -25.09
N ILE A 14 1.00 15.90 -26.37
CA ILE A 14 0.46 14.64 -26.91
C ILE A 14 1.44 13.47 -26.70
N PHE A 15 2.74 13.73 -26.72
CA PHE A 15 3.77 12.71 -26.48
C PHE A 15 4.17 12.60 -25.00
N ILE A 16 4.28 13.74 -24.31
CA ILE A 16 4.74 13.77 -22.92
C ILE A 16 3.70 13.10 -22.00
N VAL A 17 2.41 13.40 -22.17
CA VAL A 17 1.38 12.88 -21.27
C VAL A 17 1.30 11.36 -21.26
N PRO A 18 1.24 10.62 -22.39
CA PRO A 18 1.24 9.16 -22.36
C PRO A 18 2.50 8.58 -21.73
N ILE A 19 3.67 9.16 -21.99
CA ILE A 19 4.94 8.71 -21.42
C ILE A 19 4.90 8.80 -19.89
N TYR A 20 4.45 9.94 -19.34
CA TYR A 20 4.35 10.10 -17.89
C TYR A 20 3.27 9.20 -17.29
N LEU A 21 2.14 8.97 -17.96
CA LEU A 21 1.12 8.02 -17.49
C LEU A 21 1.68 6.61 -17.37
N ILE A 22 2.44 6.15 -18.37
CA ILE A 22 3.11 4.84 -18.35
C ILE A 22 4.15 4.78 -17.23
N LEU A 23 4.98 5.81 -17.07
CA LEU A 23 5.96 5.87 -16.00
C LEU A 23 5.30 5.82 -14.62
N TYR A 24 4.25 6.59 -14.38
CA TYR A 24 3.55 6.58 -13.10
C TYR A 24 2.85 5.24 -12.82
N ALA A 25 2.33 4.56 -13.85
CA ALA A 25 1.83 3.20 -13.71
C ALA A 25 2.94 2.22 -13.34
N SER A 26 4.09 2.29 -14.01
CA SER A 26 5.26 1.43 -13.74
C SER A 26 5.82 1.61 -12.33
N PHE A 27 5.77 2.81 -11.78
CA PHE A 27 6.15 3.09 -10.38
C PHE A 27 5.03 2.88 -9.36
N HIS A 28 3.92 2.22 -9.77
CA HIS A 28 2.77 1.88 -8.91
C HIS A 28 2.16 3.10 -8.20
N LEU A 29 2.21 4.27 -8.84
CA LEU A 29 1.64 5.50 -8.29
C LEU A 29 0.10 5.53 -8.33
N TYR A 30 -0.54 4.69 -9.15
CA TYR A 30 -2.00 4.56 -9.23
C TYR A 30 -2.58 3.50 -8.29
N VAL A 31 -1.73 2.71 -7.62
CA VAL A 31 -2.21 1.72 -6.66
C VAL A 31 -2.65 2.41 -5.37
N PRO A 32 -3.92 2.29 -4.96
CA PRO A 32 -4.41 2.94 -3.75
C PRO A 32 -3.78 2.30 -2.51
N LYS A 33 -3.01 3.06 -1.76
CA LYS A 33 -2.33 2.60 -0.55
C LYS A 33 -2.80 3.42 0.64
N ARG A 34 -3.73 2.86 1.45
CA ARG A 34 -4.32 3.56 2.60
C ARG A 34 -3.30 3.87 3.71
N ILE A 35 -2.32 3.00 3.91
CA ILE A 35 -1.39 2.99 5.06
C ILE A 35 0.04 3.38 4.67
N GLN A 36 0.34 3.53 3.37
CA GLN A 36 1.70 3.81 2.92
C GLN A 36 2.23 5.16 3.41
N GLY A 37 3.51 5.16 3.83
CA GLY A 37 4.22 6.35 4.22
C GLY A 37 4.50 7.32 3.05
N ARG A 38 4.48 8.63 3.33
CA ARG A 38 4.72 9.69 2.33
C ARG A 38 6.10 9.59 1.66
N ARG A 39 7.11 9.16 2.41
CA ARG A 39 8.51 9.12 1.90
C ARG A 39 8.69 8.20 0.70
N SER A 40 8.07 7.03 0.72
CA SER A 40 8.17 6.07 -0.40
C SER A 40 7.40 6.55 -1.64
N GLU A 41 6.28 7.23 -1.45
CA GLU A 41 5.49 7.82 -2.53
C GLU A 41 6.25 8.96 -3.20
N LEU A 42 6.77 9.91 -2.42
CA LEU A 42 7.62 11.00 -2.92
C LEU A 42 8.84 10.48 -3.67
N ALA A 43 9.53 9.46 -3.12
CA ALA A 43 10.66 8.84 -3.79
C ALA A 43 10.29 8.25 -5.15
N ASN A 44 9.13 7.60 -5.27
CA ASN A 44 8.64 7.06 -6.53
C ASN A 44 8.25 8.16 -7.53
N ILE A 45 7.64 9.25 -7.07
CA ILE A 45 7.36 10.43 -7.89
C ILE A 45 8.67 11.03 -8.43
N CYS A 46 9.65 11.23 -7.57
CA CYS A 46 10.96 11.75 -7.98
C CYS A 46 11.65 10.83 -9.00
N LYS A 47 11.67 9.51 -8.76
CA LYS A 47 12.26 8.54 -9.70
C LYS A 47 11.58 8.57 -11.06
N ALA A 48 10.25 8.52 -11.09
CA ALA A 48 9.48 8.58 -12.33
C ALA A 48 9.74 9.88 -13.10
N ASN A 49 9.79 11.01 -12.40
CA ASN A 49 10.07 12.31 -13.01
C ASN A 49 11.51 12.42 -13.53
N VAL A 50 12.51 11.91 -12.81
CA VAL A 50 13.90 11.89 -13.29
C VAL A 50 14.03 11.08 -14.58
N ILE A 51 13.42 9.90 -14.63
CA ILE A 51 13.42 9.06 -15.83
C ILE A 51 12.67 9.77 -16.97
N GLY A 52 11.53 10.38 -16.69
CA GLY A 52 10.77 11.17 -17.66
C GLY A 52 11.58 12.34 -18.23
N LEU A 53 12.30 13.06 -17.37
CA LEU A 53 13.21 14.13 -17.79
C LEU A 53 14.33 13.60 -18.70
N MET A 54 14.96 12.48 -18.33
CA MET A 54 16.02 11.86 -19.16
C MET A 54 15.49 11.44 -20.51
N LEU A 55 14.34 10.76 -20.56
CA LEU A 55 13.71 10.33 -21.80
C LEU A 55 13.33 11.53 -22.68
N PHE A 56 12.70 12.55 -22.08
CA PHE A 56 12.32 13.76 -22.82
C PHE A 56 13.52 14.49 -23.38
N THR A 57 14.59 14.65 -22.58
CA THR A 57 15.83 15.30 -23.03
C THR A 57 16.50 14.50 -24.14
N PHE A 58 16.55 13.17 -24.04
CA PHE A 58 17.11 12.28 -25.04
C PHE A 58 16.35 12.39 -26.37
N VAL A 59 15.03 12.35 -26.32
CA VAL A 59 14.16 12.49 -27.51
C VAL A 59 14.35 13.87 -28.15
N LEU A 60 14.35 14.93 -27.35
CA LEU A 60 14.59 16.28 -27.87
C LEU A 60 15.94 16.42 -28.54
N PHE A 61 17.00 15.86 -27.91
CA PHE A 61 18.34 15.93 -28.46
C PHE A 61 18.47 15.14 -29.76
N GLY A 62 17.88 13.94 -29.83
CA GLY A 62 17.86 13.11 -31.03
C GLY A 62 17.07 13.73 -32.18
N LEU A 63 15.90 14.35 -31.90
CA LEU A 63 15.04 14.94 -32.91
C LEU A 63 15.50 16.34 -33.38
N ARG A 64 16.33 17.04 -32.62
CA ARG A 64 16.87 18.37 -33.01
C ARG A 64 17.53 18.36 -34.39
N ARG A 65 18.11 17.23 -34.80
CA ARG A 65 18.73 17.10 -36.11
C ARG A 65 17.75 17.07 -37.27
N PHE A 66 16.51 16.62 -37.00
CA PHE A 66 15.49 16.45 -38.03
C PHE A 66 14.43 17.55 -38.01
N VAL A 67 14.21 18.18 -36.83
CA VAL A 67 13.17 19.19 -36.63
C VAL A 67 13.79 20.44 -36.01
N SER A 68 14.03 21.46 -36.83
CA SER A 68 14.68 22.71 -36.41
C SER A 68 13.95 23.47 -35.30
N HIS A 69 12.62 23.38 -35.25
CA HIS A 69 11.82 24.04 -34.22
C HIS A 69 12.07 23.50 -32.79
N LEU A 70 12.58 22.26 -32.62
CA LEU A 70 12.92 21.69 -31.33
C LEU A 70 14.15 22.33 -30.67
N SER A 71 14.96 23.05 -31.44
CA SER A 71 16.12 23.78 -30.91
C SER A 71 15.72 24.98 -30.02
N TYR A 72 14.49 25.45 -30.10
CA TYR A 72 13.98 26.56 -29.29
C TYR A 72 13.54 26.17 -27.87
N PHE A 73 13.48 24.87 -27.54
CA PHE A 73 13.21 24.47 -26.15
C PHE A 73 14.39 24.85 -25.25
N SER A 74 14.16 25.81 -24.36
CA SER A 74 15.16 26.26 -23.41
C SER A 74 15.36 25.22 -22.30
N THR A 75 16.61 24.95 -21.95
CA THR A 75 16.97 24.07 -20.81
C THR A 75 16.34 24.57 -19.50
N LYS A 76 16.27 25.91 -19.31
CA LYS A 76 15.63 26.50 -18.13
C LYS A 76 14.13 26.17 -18.07
N MET A 77 13.44 26.19 -19.22
CA MET A 77 12.02 25.83 -19.30
C MET A 77 11.79 24.36 -18.99
N ILE A 78 12.66 23.45 -19.49
CA ILE A 78 12.58 22.01 -19.22
C ILE A 78 12.75 21.75 -17.72
N LEU A 79 13.73 22.38 -17.09
CA LEU A 79 13.95 22.26 -15.65
C LEU A 79 12.80 22.85 -14.82
N ALA A 80 12.27 24.00 -15.24
CA ALA A 80 11.09 24.61 -14.58
C ALA A 80 9.85 23.72 -14.70
N PHE A 81 9.60 23.13 -15.87
CA PHE A 81 8.52 22.16 -16.08
C PHE A 81 8.68 20.95 -15.16
N PHE A 82 9.90 20.36 -15.10
CA PHE A 82 10.19 19.23 -14.24
C PHE A 82 9.95 19.56 -12.75
N ALA A 83 10.45 20.70 -12.28
CA ALA A 83 10.23 21.12 -10.89
C ALA A 83 8.74 21.38 -10.61
N ALA A 84 8.04 22.09 -11.51
CA ALA A 84 6.62 22.35 -11.39
C ALA A 84 5.80 21.06 -11.38
N ASN A 85 6.14 20.09 -12.23
CA ASN A 85 5.44 18.80 -12.29
C ASN A 85 5.55 18.03 -10.96
N ILE A 86 6.75 17.95 -10.35
CA ILE A 86 6.92 17.32 -9.04
C ILE A 86 6.09 18.04 -7.97
N ILE A 87 6.16 19.37 -7.91
CA ILE A 87 5.46 20.16 -6.90
C ILE A 87 3.94 20.01 -7.05
N LEU A 88 3.42 20.11 -8.27
CA LEU A 88 1.98 19.99 -8.52
C LEU A 88 1.45 18.61 -8.22
N LEU A 89 2.16 17.56 -8.61
CA LEU A 89 1.80 16.18 -8.29
C LEU A 89 1.80 15.91 -6.79
N GLU A 90 2.82 16.38 -6.07
CA GLU A 90 2.87 16.19 -4.64
C GLU A 90 1.75 16.98 -3.94
N ALA A 91 1.48 18.21 -4.38
CA ALA A 91 0.39 19.01 -3.86
C ALA A 91 -0.98 18.36 -4.12
N GLU A 92 -1.22 17.82 -5.31
CA GLU A 92 -2.43 17.06 -5.65
C GLU A 92 -2.60 15.88 -4.70
N ARG A 93 -1.56 15.07 -4.53
CA ARG A 93 -1.61 13.87 -3.67
C ARG A 93 -1.82 14.20 -2.20
N ILE A 94 -1.17 15.24 -1.70
CA ILE A 94 -1.40 15.72 -0.33
C ILE A 94 -2.86 16.16 -0.18
N SER A 95 -3.39 16.91 -1.13
CA SER A 95 -4.78 17.41 -1.11
C SER A 95 -5.79 16.27 -1.12
N ILE A 96 -5.64 15.29 -2.01
CA ILE A 96 -6.49 14.10 -2.08
C ILE A 96 -6.40 13.30 -0.78
N ARG A 97 -5.20 13.14 -0.22
CA ARG A 97 -4.99 12.41 1.04
C ARG A 97 -5.69 13.09 2.21
N ILE A 98 -5.56 14.42 2.34
CA ILE A 98 -6.23 15.20 3.39
C ILE A 98 -7.74 15.06 3.24
N PHE A 99 -8.26 15.22 2.02
CA PHE A 99 -9.69 15.09 1.74
C PHE A 99 -10.22 13.70 2.08
N LEU A 100 -9.56 12.63 1.62
CA LEU A 100 -9.97 11.25 1.93
C LEU A 100 -9.87 10.91 3.42
N ARG A 101 -8.86 11.44 4.13
CA ARG A 101 -8.75 11.26 5.59
C ARG A 101 -9.91 11.93 6.31
N SER A 102 -10.24 13.16 5.93
CA SER A 102 -11.39 13.88 6.49
C SER A 102 -12.72 13.14 6.23
N LEU A 103 -12.93 12.60 5.04
CA LEU A 103 -14.11 11.78 4.75
C LEU A 103 -14.18 10.54 5.65
N ARG A 104 -13.07 9.83 5.84
CA ARG A 104 -13.01 8.60 6.66
C ARG A 104 -13.26 8.86 8.14
N THR A 105 -12.71 9.93 8.69
CA THR A 105 -12.97 10.32 10.08
C THR A 105 -14.43 10.69 10.32
N ASN A 106 -15.14 11.17 9.28
CA ASN A 106 -16.57 11.46 9.31
C ASN A 106 -17.47 10.23 9.00
N GLY A 107 -16.90 9.03 8.92
CA GLY A 107 -17.65 7.79 8.70
C GLY A 107 -17.87 7.41 7.23
N TYR A 108 -17.43 8.24 6.27
CA TYR A 108 -17.53 7.94 4.84
C TYR A 108 -16.33 7.10 4.36
N ASN A 109 -16.52 6.31 3.30
CA ASN A 109 -15.46 5.49 2.68
C ASN A 109 -14.71 4.62 3.69
N GLN A 110 -15.44 4.08 4.67
CA GLN A 110 -14.92 3.10 5.63
C GLN A 110 -14.92 1.71 4.99
N LYS A 111 -13.99 0.86 5.44
CA LYS A 111 -13.96 -0.57 5.15
C LYS A 111 -14.49 -1.33 6.36
N HIS A 112 -15.55 -2.10 6.15
CA HIS A 112 -16.12 -2.97 7.16
C HIS A 112 -15.32 -4.27 7.25
N VAL A 113 -14.74 -4.53 8.43
CA VAL A 113 -13.85 -5.66 8.66
C VAL A 113 -14.44 -6.57 9.73
N LEU A 114 -14.46 -7.86 9.42
CA LEU A 114 -14.74 -8.91 10.41
C LEU A 114 -13.43 -9.55 10.84
N LEU A 115 -13.24 -9.74 12.14
CA LEU A 115 -12.11 -10.48 12.69
C LEU A 115 -12.52 -11.91 12.99
N ILE A 116 -11.66 -12.88 12.69
CA ILE A 116 -11.86 -14.30 13.01
C ILE A 116 -10.75 -14.75 13.94
N GLY A 117 -11.12 -15.09 15.17
CA GLY A 117 -10.24 -15.43 16.27
C GLY A 117 -9.86 -14.23 17.15
N TYR A 118 -10.06 -14.37 18.46
CA TYR A 118 -9.62 -13.39 19.45
C TYR A 118 -8.23 -13.74 19.97
N SER A 119 -7.26 -12.98 19.52
CA SER A 119 -5.85 -13.13 19.90
C SER A 119 -5.20 -11.77 20.12
N ARG A 120 -3.93 -11.74 20.51
CA ARG A 120 -3.15 -10.51 20.57
C ARG A 120 -3.01 -9.83 19.21
N ALA A 121 -3.07 -10.58 18.12
CA ALA A 121 -3.10 -10.02 16.77
C ALA A 121 -4.40 -9.24 16.54
N ALA A 122 -5.54 -9.78 17.01
CA ALA A 122 -6.83 -9.09 16.98
C ALA A 122 -6.80 -7.79 17.80
N GLU A 123 -6.34 -7.88 19.06
CA GLU A 123 -6.17 -6.70 19.93
C GLU A 123 -5.28 -5.65 19.27
N GLY A 124 -4.12 -6.07 18.76
CA GLY A 124 -3.18 -5.19 18.08
C GLY A 124 -3.72 -4.57 16.79
N PHE A 125 -4.63 -5.24 16.08
CA PHE A 125 -5.33 -4.67 14.95
C PHE A 125 -6.34 -3.62 15.39
N ILE A 126 -7.18 -3.94 16.36
CA ILE A 126 -8.18 -3.03 16.93
C ILE A 126 -7.51 -1.77 17.50
N ASP A 127 -6.40 -1.93 18.20
CA ASP A 127 -5.64 -0.82 18.77
C ASP A 127 -5.15 0.15 17.69
N ARG A 128 -4.53 -0.38 16.64
CA ARG A 128 -4.02 0.44 15.52
C ARG A 128 -5.13 1.16 14.78
N VAL A 129 -6.25 0.48 14.54
CA VAL A 129 -7.42 1.07 13.88
C VAL A 129 -8.05 2.16 14.75
N SER A 130 -8.14 1.93 16.07
CA SER A 130 -8.69 2.90 17.01
C SER A 130 -7.86 4.18 17.14
N VAL A 131 -6.53 4.05 17.05
CA VAL A 131 -5.59 5.20 17.13
C VAL A 131 -5.53 5.96 15.79
N ASN A 132 -5.86 5.30 14.67
CA ASN A 132 -5.75 5.88 13.33
C ASN A 132 -7.11 5.82 12.58
N PRO A 133 -8.11 6.58 13.00
CA PRO A 133 -9.45 6.56 12.37
C PRO A 133 -9.40 6.99 10.90
N GLU A 134 -8.39 7.78 10.51
CA GLU A 134 -8.17 8.19 9.13
C GLU A 134 -7.82 7.05 8.16
N TRP A 135 -7.47 5.86 8.66
CA TRP A 135 -7.33 4.68 7.80
C TRP A 135 -8.67 4.20 7.27
N GLY A 136 -9.77 4.55 7.96
CA GLY A 136 -11.12 4.24 7.56
C GLY A 136 -11.43 2.75 7.64
N TYR A 137 -10.97 2.07 8.68
CA TYR A 137 -11.39 0.71 9.02
C TYR A 137 -12.44 0.77 10.12
N HIS A 138 -13.52 0.03 9.92
CA HIS A 138 -14.57 -0.18 10.92
C HIS A 138 -14.67 -1.67 11.23
N VAL A 139 -14.27 -2.07 12.44
CA VAL A 139 -14.36 -3.47 12.86
C VAL A 139 -15.80 -3.73 13.32
N GLN A 140 -16.54 -4.56 12.57
CA GLN A 140 -17.93 -4.90 12.87
C GLN A 140 -18.06 -5.80 14.11
N GLY A 141 -17.08 -6.71 14.27
CA GLY A 141 -17.05 -7.63 15.40
C GLY A 141 -15.98 -8.71 15.22
N ILE A 142 -16.01 -9.65 16.15
CA ILE A 142 -15.10 -10.79 16.20
C ILE A 142 -15.93 -12.08 16.23
N LEU A 143 -15.56 -13.08 15.45
CA LEU A 143 -16.02 -14.45 15.64
C LEU A 143 -14.93 -15.24 16.35
N ASP A 144 -15.28 -15.89 17.46
CA ASP A 144 -14.31 -16.62 18.28
C ASP A 144 -14.96 -17.80 19.01
N ASP A 145 -14.24 -18.93 19.07
CA ASP A 145 -14.76 -20.16 19.68
C ASP A 145 -14.49 -20.27 21.20
N HIS A 146 -13.54 -19.45 21.71
CA HIS A 146 -13.09 -19.51 23.11
C HIS A 146 -13.68 -18.42 23.99
N ARG A 147 -14.13 -17.30 23.39
CA ARG A 147 -14.74 -16.20 24.12
C ARG A 147 -16.25 -16.22 23.95
N PRO A 148 -17.00 -16.00 25.03
CA PRO A 148 -18.46 -15.96 24.93
C PRO A 148 -18.92 -14.77 24.10
N ALA A 149 -20.05 -14.94 23.40
CA ALA A 149 -20.73 -13.85 22.73
C ALA A 149 -21.04 -12.71 23.71
N GLY A 150 -20.81 -11.47 23.28
CA GLY A 150 -20.94 -10.28 24.12
C GLY A 150 -19.65 -9.87 24.86
N PHE A 151 -18.59 -10.72 24.88
CA PHE A 151 -17.28 -10.27 25.34
C PHE A 151 -16.81 -9.13 24.44
N ALA A 152 -16.31 -8.05 25.03
CA ALA A 152 -15.88 -6.88 24.27
C ALA A 152 -14.42 -6.51 24.59
N TYR A 153 -13.66 -6.19 23.54
CA TYR A 153 -12.38 -5.51 23.65
C TYR A 153 -12.52 -4.11 23.07
N LYS A 154 -12.35 -3.10 23.92
CA LYS A 154 -12.71 -1.71 23.61
C LYS A 154 -14.17 -1.61 23.15
N LYS A 155 -14.43 -1.22 21.91
CA LYS A 155 -15.78 -1.06 21.34
C LYS A 155 -16.17 -2.23 20.41
N VAL A 156 -15.31 -3.25 20.28
CA VAL A 156 -15.55 -4.38 19.39
C VAL A 156 -15.97 -5.59 20.20
N GLN A 157 -17.11 -6.18 19.83
CA GLN A 157 -17.71 -7.32 20.55
C GLN A 157 -17.47 -8.64 19.81
N VAL A 158 -17.38 -9.72 20.58
CA VAL A 158 -17.49 -11.08 20.06
C VAL A 158 -18.94 -11.35 19.73
N LEU A 159 -19.23 -11.66 18.48
CA LEU A 159 -20.58 -11.83 17.94
C LEU A 159 -21.07 -13.27 18.08
N GLY A 160 -20.14 -14.23 18.09
CA GLY A 160 -20.44 -15.65 18.20
C GLY A 160 -19.27 -16.53 17.80
N PRO A 161 -19.48 -17.85 17.72
CA PRO A 161 -18.45 -18.80 17.32
C PRO A 161 -18.19 -18.76 15.81
N THR A 162 -17.06 -19.32 15.41
CA THR A 162 -16.57 -19.30 14.00
C THR A 162 -17.48 -20.07 13.05
N ASN A 163 -18.26 -21.05 13.54
CA ASN A 163 -19.24 -21.79 12.72
C ASN A 163 -20.39 -20.91 12.20
N HIS A 164 -20.63 -19.73 12.77
CA HIS A 164 -21.62 -18.77 12.28
C HIS A 164 -21.08 -17.87 11.16
N LEU A 165 -19.88 -18.14 10.66
CA LEU A 165 -19.23 -17.30 9.63
C LEU A 165 -20.05 -17.23 8.34
N GLU A 166 -20.56 -18.37 7.84
CA GLU A 166 -21.33 -18.39 6.60
C GLU A 166 -22.65 -17.62 6.73
N ASP A 167 -23.36 -17.76 7.86
CA ASP A 167 -24.59 -17.04 8.13
C ASP A 167 -24.36 -15.53 8.28
N PHE A 168 -23.25 -15.16 8.92
CA PHE A 168 -22.84 -13.77 9.07
C PHE A 168 -22.51 -13.12 7.72
N LEU A 169 -21.80 -13.85 6.85
CA LEU A 169 -21.45 -13.40 5.50
C LEU A 169 -22.68 -13.26 4.62
N ALA A 170 -23.69 -14.12 4.78
CA ALA A 170 -24.93 -14.04 4.01
C ALA A 170 -25.80 -12.83 4.40
N SER A 171 -25.72 -12.39 5.66
CA SER A 171 -26.60 -11.33 6.21
C SER A 171 -25.93 -9.95 6.30
N ASN A 172 -24.61 -9.85 6.12
CA ASN A 172 -23.86 -8.60 6.27
C ASN A 172 -22.97 -8.33 5.06
N THR A 173 -22.87 -7.06 4.68
CA THR A 173 -21.91 -6.62 3.67
C THR A 173 -20.56 -6.33 4.34
N LEU A 174 -19.54 -7.07 3.95
CA LEU A 174 -18.16 -6.91 4.39
C LEU A 174 -17.25 -6.53 3.24
N ASP A 175 -16.30 -5.66 3.51
CA ASP A 175 -15.23 -5.33 2.56
C ASP A 175 -14.01 -6.24 2.75
N GLU A 176 -13.79 -6.71 3.99
CA GLU A 176 -12.56 -7.43 4.32
C GLU A 176 -12.75 -8.36 5.53
N ILE A 177 -12.14 -9.53 5.47
CA ILE A 177 -12.03 -10.47 6.59
C ILE A 177 -10.57 -10.53 7.02
N ALA A 178 -10.32 -10.40 8.32
CA ALA A 178 -8.99 -10.59 8.88
C ALA A 178 -8.97 -11.80 9.81
N ILE A 179 -8.25 -12.83 9.43
CA ILE A 179 -8.05 -14.03 10.24
C ILE A 179 -6.94 -13.74 11.24
N THR A 180 -7.29 -13.74 12.53
CA THR A 180 -6.42 -13.39 13.65
C THR A 180 -6.33 -14.52 14.69
N LEU A 181 -6.49 -15.76 14.22
CA LEU A 181 -6.42 -16.96 15.06
C LEU A 181 -5.10 -17.05 15.82
N SER A 182 -5.15 -17.56 17.03
CA SER A 182 -3.96 -17.99 17.73
C SER A 182 -3.36 -19.24 17.09
N ILE A 183 -2.06 -19.47 17.26
CA ILE A 183 -1.37 -20.63 16.64
C ILE A 183 -2.01 -21.95 17.04
N LYS A 184 -2.57 -22.03 18.25
CA LYS A 184 -3.25 -23.22 18.75
C LYS A 184 -4.54 -23.57 17.99
N GLU A 185 -5.11 -22.60 17.31
CA GLU A 185 -6.39 -22.74 16.60
C GLU A 185 -6.22 -22.99 15.09
N TYR A 186 -5.00 -23.16 14.62
CA TYR A 186 -4.72 -23.39 13.18
C TYR A 186 -5.30 -24.70 12.64
N SER A 187 -5.73 -25.62 13.49
CA SER A 187 -6.48 -26.82 13.06
C SER A 187 -7.76 -26.48 12.29
N ASN A 188 -8.40 -25.34 12.62
CA ASN A 188 -9.64 -24.90 12.00
C ASN A 188 -9.41 -23.92 10.82
N LEU A 189 -8.15 -23.56 10.55
CA LEU A 189 -7.80 -22.54 9.58
C LEU A 189 -8.27 -22.91 8.16
N GLU A 190 -8.13 -24.16 7.75
CA GLU A 190 -8.50 -24.62 6.41
C GLU A 190 -10.00 -24.43 6.14
N GLN A 191 -10.84 -24.81 7.11
CA GLN A 191 -12.29 -24.65 6.98
C GLN A 191 -12.70 -23.17 6.93
N ILE A 192 -12.08 -22.33 7.74
CA ILE A 192 -12.33 -20.89 7.77
C ILE A 192 -11.91 -20.24 6.45
N VAL A 193 -10.74 -20.60 5.93
CA VAL A 193 -10.24 -20.09 4.64
C VAL A 193 -11.18 -20.49 3.52
N ALA A 194 -11.61 -21.78 3.46
CA ALA A 194 -12.56 -22.25 2.46
C ALA A 194 -13.89 -21.49 2.49
N ALA A 195 -14.43 -21.22 3.68
CA ALA A 195 -15.66 -20.41 3.82
C ALA A 195 -15.45 -18.95 3.36
N CYS A 196 -14.29 -18.37 3.68
CA CYS A 196 -13.92 -17.03 3.21
C CYS A 196 -13.78 -16.96 1.68
N GLU A 197 -13.11 -17.92 1.07
CA GLU A 197 -12.94 -18.00 -0.40
C GLU A 197 -14.29 -18.12 -1.10
N LYS A 198 -15.18 -18.97 -0.59
CA LYS A 198 -16.54 -19.14 -1.11
C LYS A 198 -17.35 -17.84 -1.08
N SER A 199 -17.11 -16.98 -0.10
CA SER A 199 -17.80 -15.69 0.04
C SER A 199 -17.35 -14.63 -0.97
N GLY A 200 -16.15 -14.76 -1.54
CA GLY A 200 -15.54 -13.77 -2.42
C GLY A 200 -15.08 -12.48 -1.71
N VAL A 201 -15.20 -12.40 -0.38
CA VAL A 201 -14.73 -11.25 0.40
C VAL A 201 -13.21 -11.27 0.52
N HIS A 202 -12.58 -10.10 0.36
CA HIS A 202 -11.12 -10.00 0.49
C HIS A 202 -10.65 -10.43 1.86
N THR A 203 -9.89 -11.54 1.90
CA THR A 203 -9.41 -12.16 3.15
C THR A 203 -7.93 -11.93 3.32
N LYS A 204 -7.52 -11.57 4.54
CA LYS A 204 -6.12 -11.48 4.95
C LYS A 204 -5.87 -12.27 6.23
N PHE A 205 -4.66 -12.79 6.35
CA PHE A 205 -4.21 -13.49 7.54
C PHE A 205 -3.24 -12.61 8.34
N ILE A 206 -3.52 -12.42 9.62
CA ILE A 206 -2.69 -11.66 10.56
C ILE A 206 -2.24 -12.64 11.65
N PRO A 207 -1.07 -13.23 11.51
CA PRO A 207 -0.62 -14.26 12.44
C PRO A 207 -0.22 -13.69 13.81
N ASP A 208 -0.53 -14.43 14.86
CA ASP A 208 -0.15 -14.08 16.24
C ASP A 208 1.22 -14.64 16.60
N TYR A 209 2.28 -13.97 16.15
CA TYR A 209 3.67 -14.36 16.47
C TYR A 209 4.21 -13.74 17.75
N ASN A 210 3.56 -12.73 18.31
CA ASN A 210 4.14 -11.86 19.35
C ASN A 210 4.48 -12.63 20.64
N ASN A 211 3.87 -13.79 20.87
CA ASN A 211 4.17 -14.64 22.03
C ASN A 211 5.36 -15.58 21.81
N ILE A 212 5.75 -15.82 20.57
CA ILE A 212 6.75 -16.82 20.21
C ILE A 212 8.02 -16.17 19.68
N ILE A 213 7.87 -15.05 18.98
CA ILE A 213 8.97 -14.33 18.34
C ILE A 213 9.19 -12.99 19.07
N PRO A 214 10.26 -12.88 19.88
CA PRO A 214 10.53 -11.64 20.64
C PRO A 214 11.03 -10.47 19.78
N THR A 215 11.33 -10.71 18.51
CA THR A 215 11.83 -9.72 17.57
C THR A 215 10.81 -9.45 16.46
N ILE A 216 10.96 -8.35 15.73
CA ILE A 216 10.12 -8.05 14.57
C ILE A 216 10.52 -9.02 13.45
N PRO A 217 9.64 -10.00 13.09
CA PRO A 217 9.93 -10.92 12.00
C PRO A 217 9.87 -10.18 10.65
N TYR A 218 10.70 -10.58 9.72
CA TYR A 218 10.57 -10.13 8.33
C TYR A 218 10.30 -11.33 7.42
N MET A 219 9.52 -11.08 6.38
CA MET A 219 9.13 -12.10 5.42
C MET A 219 10.01 -11.98 4.18
N GLU A 220 10.53 -13.12 3.74
CA GLU A 220 11.25 -13.28 2.48
C GLU A 220 10.49 -14.27 1.60
N ASP A 221 10.50 -14.02 0.30
CA ASP A 221 9.95 -14.95 -0.68
C ASP A 221 11.09 -15.76 -1.32
N LEU A 222 11.12 -17.05 -1.02
CA LEU A 222 12.07 -17.98 -1.64
C LEU A 222 11.38 -18.70 -2.81
N GLN A 223 11.33 -18.04 -3.96
CA GLN A 223 10.73 -18.58 -5.20
C GLN A 223 9.28 -19.06 -5.02
N GLY A 224 8.45 -18.29 -4.34
CA GLY A 224 7.05 -18.63 -4.07
C GLY A 224 6.83 -19.30 -2.72
N LEU A 225 7.88 -19.62 -1.96
CA LEU A 225 7.79 -20.10 -0.59
C LEU A 225 7.97 -18.93 0.38
N PRO A 226 6.94 -18.53 1.13
CA PRO A 226 7.08 -17.48 2.13
C PRO A 226 7.89 -17.97 3.31
N VAL A 227 9.04 -17.36 3.57
CA VAL A 227 9.93 -17.66 4.70
C VAL A 227 9.86 -16.55 5.71
N ILE A 228 9.61 -16.90 6.97
CA ILE A 228 9.56 -15.93 8.07
C ILE A 228 10.84 -16.05 8.88
N HIS A 229 11.64 -14.99 8.84
CA HIS A 229 12.85 -14.91 9.63
C HIS A 229 12.51 -14.44 11.05
N ILE A 230 12.81 -15.30 12.02
CA ILE A 230 12.50 -15.10 13.44
C ILE A 230 13.51 -14.15 14.10
N ARG A 231 14.75 -14.13 13.63
CA ARG A 231 15.83 -13.34 14.20
C ARG A 231 16.68 -12.67 13.11
N HIS A 232 16.84 -11.37 13.20
CA HIS A 232 17.83 -10.67 12.42
C HIS A 232 19.18 -10.76 13.16
N VAL A 233 20.09 -11.58 12.68
CA VAL A 233 21.49 -11.55 13.12
C VAL A 233 22.19 -10.55 12.22
N PRO A 234 22.66 -9.41 12.70
CA PRO A 234 23.47 -8.52 11.88
C PRO A 234 24.74 -9.28 11.50
N VAL A 235 24.92 -9.54 10.21
CA VAL A 235 26.14 -10.15 9.69
C VAL A 235 27.24 -9.10 9.83
N SER A 236 28.06 -9.25 10.87
CA SER A 236 29.27 -8.45 11.01
C SER A 236 30.27 -8.91 9.95
N TYR A 237 30.53 -8.08 8.96
CA TYR A 237 31.50 -8.32 7.89
C TYR A 237 32.95 -8.41 8.38
N THR A 238 33.20 -8.40 9.69
CA THR A 238 34.56 -8.45 10.28
C THR A 238 35.24 -9.80 10.18
N HIS A 239 34.52 -10.89 9.86
CA HIS A 239 35.11 -12.24 9.78
C HIS A 239 35.62 -12.64 8.39
N LEU A 240 35.40 -11.84 7.34
CA LEU A 240 35.89 -12.17 5.99
C LEU A 240 37.33 -11.74 5.71
N ARG A 241 38.02 -11.10 6.66
CA ARG A 241 39.42 -10.64 6.50
C ARG A 241 40.49 -11.51 7.15
N ALA A 242 40.13 -12.64 7.73
CA ALA A 242 41.08 -13.46 8.52
C ALA A 242 41.64 -14.71 7.81
N HIS A 243 41.35 -14.91 6.53
CA HIS A 243 41.85 -16.09 5.78
C HIS A 243 42.63 -15.78 4.51
N GLU A 244 43.13 -14.55 4.34
CA GLU A 244 44.08 -14.22 3.26
C GLU A 244 45.40 -13.74 3.87
N THR A 245 46.08 -14.61 4.57
CA THR A 245 47.54 -14.49 4.82
C THR A 245 48.16 -15.85 4.85
#